data_80320f5e6840f9c1b652dec9aa78f1aa
#
_entry.id   80320f5e6840f9c1b652dec9aa78f1aa
#
_cell.length_a   1.000
_cell.length_b   1.000
_cell.length_c   1.000
_cell.angle_alpha   90.00
_cell.angle_beta   90.00
_cell.angle_gamma   90.00
#
_symmetry.space_group_name_H-M   'P 1'
#
loop_
_entity.id
_entity.type
_entity.pdbx_description
1 polymer ?
#
loop_
_entity_poly.entity_id
_entity_poly.type
_entity_poly.pdbx_seq_one_letter_code
_entity_poly.pdbx_strand_id
1 'polypeptide(L)'
;MTLREALTRATRQLAASPDLRADAARDAALLLRHALGISHAAQLADPERTLTPAQQAAFDALVQRRLTNDPIQYITGEQEFYGLALRVTPAVLIPRPETEQLVEAVLNEMKQAELDSKQSLRILDVGTGSGAIAIALAHHLPHAHVTAVDLSAAALEVAASNAARHALTDRIRFVASDLLDALPPDELHFDVIASNPPYVPTADRASLHPQVREHEPAAALFAGPDGFDVYRRLIPQARAALRPNGLLALEIGQGQREAIASLLSGWNELRLLDDLQQIPRIALARKP
;
A
#
# COMPACT_ATOMS: atom_id res chain seq x y z
N MET A 1 -25.30 -28.24 2.64
CA MET A 1 -25.57 -26.82 2.28
C MET A 1 -24.94 -26.57 0.94
N THR A 2 -25.64 -25.91 0.00
CA THR A 2 -25.10 -25.57 -1.30
C THR A 2 -24.25 -24.30 -1.23
N LEU A 3 -23.47 -24.00 -2.31
CA LEU A 3 -22.70 -22.74 -2.43
C LEU A 3 -23.64 -21.52 -2.28
N ARG A 4 -24.79 -21.54 -2.94
CA ARG A 4 -25.80 -20.48 -2.89
C ARG A 4 -26.31 -20.25 -1.47
N GLU A 5 -26.68 -21.34 -0.76
CA GLU A 5 -27.14 -21.26 0.64
C GLU A 5 -26.06 -20.71 1.57
N ALA A 6 -24.80 -21.15 1.38
CA ALA A 6 -23.66 -20.68 2.16
C ALA A 6 -23.41 -19.18 1.97
N LEU A 7 -23.40 -18.72 0.71
CA LEU A 7 -23.26 -17.30 0.37
C LEU A 7 -24.39 -16.46 0.97
N THR A 8 -25.64 -16.89 0.78
CA THR A 8 -26.80 -16.15 1.30
C THR A 8 -26.73 -16.01 2.82
N ARG A 9 -26.36 -17.08 3.52
CA ARG A 9 -26.19 -17.08 4.98
C ARG A 9 -25.07 -16.13 5.41
N ALA A 10 -23.87 -16.24 4.82
CA ALA A 10 -22.72 -15.41 5.17
C ALA A 10 -22.97 -13.94 4.87
N THR A 11 -23.56 -13.63 3.70
CA THR A 11 -23.94 -12.25 3.35
C THR A 11 -24.89 -11.65 4.40
N ARG A 12 -25.90 -12.40 4.86
CA ARG A 12 -26.83 -11.95 5.90
C ARG A 12 -26.10 -11.72 7.24
N GLN A 13 -25.19 -12.62 7.62
CA GLN A 13 -24.41 -12.48 8.86
C GLN A 13 -23.53 -11.23 8.83
N LEU A 14 -22.76 -11.02 7.74
CA LEU A 14 -21.90 -9.85 7.59
C LEU A 14 -22.72 -8.54 7.49
N ALA A 15 -23.85 -8.55 6.78
CA ALA A 15 -24.73 -7.39 6.65
C ALA A 15 -25.42 -6.97 7.97
N ALA A 16 -25.44 -7.85 8.97
CA ALA A 16 -25.94 -7.49 10.31
C ALA A 16 -25.01 -6.55 11.05
N SER A 17 -23.70 -6.54 10.73
CA SER A 17 -22.73 -5.57 11.24
C SER A 17 -22.83 -4.27 10.46
N PRO A 18 -23.01 -3.10 11.11
CA PRO A 18 -22.99 -1.81 10.43
C PRO A 18 -21.71 -1.57 9.64
N ASP A 19 -20.56 -1.95 10.18
CA ASP A 19 -19.24 -1.74 9.59
C ASP A 19 -18.97 -2.59 8.35
N LEU A 20 -19.67 -3.73 8.20
CA LEU A 20 -19.43 -4.69 7.11
C LEU A 20 -20.56 -4.70 6.07
N ARG A 21 -21.66 -4.01 6.34
CA ARG A 21 -22.89 -4.09 5.55
C ARG A 21 -22.69 -3.75 4.08
N ALA A 22 -21.92 -2.70 3.80
CA ALA A 22 -21.70 -2.23 2.44
C ALA A 22 -21.01 -3.27 1.55
N ASP A 23 -20.09 -4.04 2.13
CA ASP A 23 -19.26 -5.02 1.42
C ASP A 23 -19.69 -6.48 1.64
N ALA A 24 -20.73 -6.72 2.41
CA ALA A 24 -21.11 -8.05 2.90
C ALA A 24 -21.20 -9.12 1.81
N ALA A 25 -21.82 -8.82 0.67
CA ALA A 25 -21.98 -9.77 -0.44
C ALA A 25 -20.64 -10.05 -1.13
N ARG A 26 -19.82 -9.01 -1.35
CA ARG A 26 -18.48 -9.12 -1.94
C ARG A 26 -17.57 -9.95 -1.06
N ASP A 27 -17.54 -9.63 0.24
CA ASP A 27 -16.70 -10.29 1.22
C ASP A 27 -17.09 -11.76 1.37
N ALA A 28 -18.40 -12.09 1.50
CA ALA A 28 -18.87 -13.46 1.55
C ALA A 28 -18.41 -14.28 0.32
N ALA A 29 -18.51 -13.69 -0.88
CA ALA A 29 -18.09 -14.34 -2.12
C ALA A 29 -16.57 -14.56 -2.18
N LEU A 30 -15.76 -13.57 -1.74
CA LEU A 30 -14.30 -13.70 -1.66
C LEU A 30 -13.87 -14.78 -0.67
N LEU A 31 -14.43 -14.75 0.53
CA LEU A 31 -14.14 -15.75 1.58
C LEU A 31 -14.50 -17.17 1.14
N LEU A 32 -15.64 -17.33 0.45
CA LEU A 32 -16.05 -18.65 -0.05
C LEU A 32 -15.05 -19.16 -1.11
N ARG A 33 -14.67 -18.32 -2.07
CA ARG A 33 -13.67 -18.69 -3.08
C ARG A 33 -12.33 -19.05 -2.45
N HIS A 34 -11.90 -18.28 -1.48
CA HIS A 34 -10.67 -18.54 -0.75
C HIS A 34 -10.71 -19.86 0.01
N ALA A 35 -11.80 -20.13 0.75
CA ALA A 35 -11.99 -21.38 1.51
C ALA A 35 -11.99 -22.63 0.61
N LEU A 36 -12.47 -22.50 -0.62
CA LEU A 36 -12.63 -23.63 -1.55
C LEU A 36 -11.51 -23.75 -2.58
N GLY A 37 -10.65 -22.75 -2.69
CA GLY A 37 -9.64 -22.69 -3.75
C GLY A 37 -10.23 -22.64 -5.16
N ILE A 38 -11.36 -21.95 -5.37
CA ILE A 38 -12.07 -21.91 -6.66
C ILE A 38 -12.05 -20.49 -7.25
N SER A 39 -12.12 -20.44 -8.58
CA SER A 39 -12.26 -19.17 -9.30
C SER A 39 -13.68 -18.58 -9.19
N HIS A 40 -13.84 -17.31 -9.52
CA HIS A 40 -15.14 -16.65 -9.62
C HIS A 40 -16.04 -17.35 -10.66
N ALA A 41 -15.48 -17.73 -11.81
CA ALA A 41 -16.21 -18.44 -12.85
C ALA A 41 -16.73 -19.81 -12.34
N ALA A 42 -15.91 -20.56 -11.59
CA ALA A 42 -16.31 -21.85 -11.03
C ALA A 42 -17.41 -21.68 -9.95
N GLN A 43 -17.37 -20.60 -9.17
CA GLN A 43 -18.42 -20.29 -8.20
C GLN A 43 -19.77 -20.00 -8.89
N LEU A 44 -19.77 -19.30 -10.02
CA LEU A 44 -20.98 -18.96 -10.77
C LEU A 44 -21.52 -20.14 -11.59
N ALA A 45 -20.65 -21.03 -12.06
CA ALA A 45 -21.02 -22.15 -12.94
C ALA A 45 -21.85 -23.23 -12.21
N ASP A 46 -21.61 -23.45 -10.90
CA ASP A 46 -22.28 -24.51 -10.14
C ASP A 46 -22.70 -24.03 -8.73
N PRO A 47 -23.70 -23.15 -8.65
CA PRO A 47 -24.18 -22.60 -7.38
C PRO A 47 -24.89 -23.63 -6.49
N GLU A 48 -25.35 -24.74 -7.08
CA GLU A 48 -26.02 -25.84 -6.36
C GLU A 48 -25.05 -26.92 -5.85
N ARG A 49 -23.76 -26.80 -6.17
CA ARG A 49 -22.73 -27.69 -5.62
C ARG A 49 -22.79 -27.71 -4.11
N THR A 50 -22.86 -28.92 -3.54
CA THR A 50 -22.89 -29.15 -2.09
C THR A 50 -21.49 -29.04 -1.50
N LEU A 51 -21.35 -28.30 -0.42
CA LEU A 51 -20.12 -28.21 0.38
C LEU A 51 -19.96 -29.48 1.23
N THR A 52 -18.73 -29.99 1.31
CA THR A 52 -18.39 -30.95 2.33
C THR A 52 -18.43 -30.34 3.73
N PRO A 53 -18.57 -31.11 4.82
CA PRO A 53 -18.51 -30.56 6.18
C PRO A 53 -17.22 -29.82 6.48
N ALA A 54 -16.07 -30.28 5.96
CA ALA A 54 -14.77 -29.61 6.13
C ALA A 54 -14.71 -28.26 5.40
N GLN A 55 -15.20 -28.19 4.15
CA GLN A 55 -15.27 -26.94 3.38
C GLN A 55 -16.18 -25.93 4.05
N GLN A 56 -17.32 -26.39 4.58
CA GLN A 56 -18.24 -25.52 5.30
C GLN A 56 -17.59 -24.96 6.57
N ALA A 57 -16.94 -25.82 7.38
CA ALA A 57 -16.27 -25.40 8.60
C ALA A 57 -15.14 -24.38 8.31
N ALA A 58 -14.34 -24.62 7.25
CA ALA A 58 -13.31 -23.68 6.82
C ALA A 58 -13.91 -22.31 6.42
N PHE A 59 -14.97 -22.32 5.63
CA PHE A 59 -15.65 -21.08 5.23
C PHE A 59 -16.25 -20.34 6.44
N ASP A 60 -16.92 -21.05 7.34
CA ASP A 60 -17.52 -20.48 8.55
C ASP A 60 -16.46 -19.84 9.45
N ALA A 61 -15.29 -20.44 9.59
CA ALA A 61 -14.18 -19.87 10.35
C ALA A 61 -13.70 -18.53 9.75
N LEU A 62 -13.61 -18.42 8.43
CA LEU A 62 -13.24 -17.17 7.76
C LEU A 62 -14.31 -16.09 7.94
N VAL A 63 -15.60 -16.46 7.86
CA VAL A 63 -16.71 -15.53 8.12
C VAL A 63 -16.66 -15.04 9.57
N GLN A 64 -16.36 -15.88 10.55
CA GLN A 64 -16.19 -15.47 11.95
C GLN A 64 -15.03 -14.48 12.12
N ARG A 65 -13.88 -14.73 11.49
CA ARG A 65 -12.78 -13.75 11.47
C ARG A 65 -13.24 -12.40 10.90
N ARG A 66 -13.94 -12.41 9.78
CA ARG A 66 -14.44 -11.17 9.16
C ARG A 66 -15.41 -10.41 10.06
N LEU A 67 -16.24 -11.12 10.83
CA LEU A 67 -17.17 -10.50 11.80
C LEU A 67 -16.48 -9.78 12.97
N THR A 68 -15.20 -10.04 13.22
CA THR A 68 -14.38 -9.26 14.16
C THR A 68 -13.69 -8.07 13.50
N ASN A 69 -14.14 -7.64 12.32
CA ASN A 69 -13.53 -6.59 11.49
C ASN A 69 -12.11 -6.92 11.01
N ASP A 70 -11.66 -8.20 11.08
CA ASP A 70 -10.38 -8.58 10.48
C ASP A 70 -10.41 -8.28 8.97
N PRO A 71 -9.47 -7.48 8.41
CA PRO A 71 -9.47 -7.10 7.01
C PRO A 71 -9.52 -8.32 6.09
N ILE A 72 -10.37 -8.26 5.07
CA ILE A 72 -10.52 -9.37 4.13
C ILE A 72 -9.18 -9.74 3.48
N GLN A 73 -8.32 -8.75 3.24
CA GLN A 73 -6.99 -8.94 2.68
C GLN A 73 -6.06 -9.71 3.63
N TYR A 74 -6.16 -9.49 4.95
CA TYR A 74 -5.40 -10.30 5.91
C TYR A 74 -5.97 -11.70 6.08
N ILE A 75 -7.29 -11.86 5.87
CA ILE A 75 -7.92 -13.19 5.87
C ILE A 75 -7.48 -13.99 4.66
N THR A 76 -7.46 -13.38 3.47
CA THR A 76 -7.07 -14.03 2.21
C THR A 76 -5.56 -14.06 2.00
N GLY A 77 -4.81 -13.19 2.70
CA GLY A 77 -3.36 -13.07 2.60
C GLY A 77 -2.87 -12.27 1.40
N GLU A 78 -3.77 -11.66 0.60
CA GLU A 78 -3.41 -10.99 -0.66
C GLU A 78 -4.18 -9.69 -0.87
N GLN A 79 -3.50 -8.73 -1.52
CA GLN A 79 -4.05 -7.50 -2.07
C GLN A 79 -3.48 -7.28 -3.47
N GLU A 80 -4.34 -6.97 -4.42
CA GLU A 80 -3.90 -6.51 -5.74
C GLU A 80 -3.51 -5.03 -5.64
N PHE A 81 -2.38 -4.65 -6.26
CA PHE A 81 -1.89 -3.29 -6.34
C PHE A 81 -1.20 -3.10 -7.69
N TYR A 82 -1.67 -2.15 -8.46
CA TYR A 82 -1.14 -1.79 -9.79
C TYR A 82 -0.98 -2.98 -10.74
N GLY A 83 -1.96 -3.89 -10.75
CA GLY A 83 -1.97 -5.13 -11.53
C GLY A 83 -1.12 -6.27 -10.94
N LEU A 84 -0.49 -6.09 -9.78
CA LEU A 84 0.39 -7.06 -9.14
C LEU A 84 -0.27 -7.64 -7.88
N ALA A 85 -0.30 -8.97 -7.75
CA ALA A 85 -0.78 -9.62 -6.53
C ALA A 85 0.29 -9.60 -5.45
N LEU A 86 0.05 -8.90 -4.36
CA LEU A 86 0.96 -8.75 -3.23
C LEU A 86 0.44 -9.52 -2.01
N ARG A 87 1.33 -10.24 -1.36
CA ARG A 87 1.07 -10.80 -0.04
C ARG A 87 0.96 -9.66 0.97
N VAL A 88 -0.04 -9.75 1.86
CA VAL A 88 -0.22 -8.82 2.98
C VAL A 88 -0.47 -9.59 4.28
N THR A 89 0.00 -9.03 5.38
CA THR A 89 -0.14 -9.57 6.73
C THR A 89 -0.36 -8.40 7.70
N PRO A 90 -0.74 -8.63 8.95
CA PRO A 90 -0.84 -7.56 9.95
C PRO A 90 0.47 -6.79 10.23
N ALA A 91 1.59 -7.19 9.64
CA ALA A 91 2.86 -6.47 9.73
C ALA A 91 2.96 -5.26 8.79
N VAL A 92 2.06 -5.12 7.80
CA VAL A 92 2.10 -4.09 6.76
C VAL A 92 0.75 -3.41 6.59
N LEU A 93 0.76 -2.14 6.21
CA LEU A 93 -0.43 -1.45 5.71
C LEU A 93 -0.93 -2.18 4.44
N ILE A 94 -2.23 -2.38 4.34
CA ILE A 94 -2.83 -2.90 3.11
C ILE A 94 -2.68 -1.83 2.02
N PRO A 95 -2.06 -2.12 0.88
CA PRO A 95 -1.92 -1.15 -0.22
C PRO A 95 -3.26 -0.53 -0.61
N ARG A 96 -3.28 0.79 -0.76
CA ARG A 96 -4.49 1.56 -1.08
C ARG A 96 -4.54 1.91 -2.56
N PRO A 97 -5.73 1.98 -3.17
CA PRO A 97 -5.87 2.41 -4.56
C PRO A 97 -5.32 3.82 -4.82
N GLU A 98 -5.39 4.72 -3.82
CA GLU A 98 -4.86 6.08 -3.92
C GLU A 98 -3.34 6.08 -4.09
N THR A 99 -2.64 5.12 -3.50
CA THR A 99 -1.18 4.96 -3.63
C THR A 99 -0.77 4.55 -5.05
N GLU A 100 -1.66 3.95 -5.85
CA GLU A 100 -1.41 3.67 -7.26
C GLU A 100 -1.19 4.96 -8.07
N GLN A 101 -1.83 6.05 -7.69
CA GLN A 101 -1.63 7.37 -8.32
C GLN A 101 -0.22 7.91 -8.06
N LEU A 102 0.37 7.62 -6.90
CA LEU A 102 1.77 7.96 -6.62
C LEU A 102 2.70 7.22 -7.59
N VAL A 103 2.47 5.91 -7.77
CA VAL A 103 3.23 5.10 -8.73
C VAL A 103 3.06 5.65 -10.15
N GLU A 104 1.83 5.91 -10.58
CA GLU A 104 1.53 6.47 -11.89
C GLU A 104 2.21 7.82 -12.13
N ALA A 105 2.17 8.71 -11.13
CA ALA A 105 2.82 10.01 -11.21
C ALA A 105 4.35 9.87 -11.39
N VAL A 106 4.99 8.98 -10.61
CA VAL A 106 6.43 8.70 -10.77
C VAL A 106 6.74 8.10 -12.14
N LEU A 107 5.96 7.12 -12.61
CA LEU A 107 6.15 6.51 -13.90
C LEU A 107 6.03 7.51 -15.05
N ASN A 108 5.07 8.44 -14.99
CA ASN A 108 4.90 9.48 -16.00
C ASN A 108 6.07 10.46 -16.03
N GLU A 109 6.64 10.81 -14.86
CA GLU A 109 7.85 11.64 -14.77
C GLU A 109 9.09 10.94 -15.31
N MET A 110 9.21 9.62 -15.10
CA MET A 110 10.40 8.86 -15.45
C MET A 110 10.40 8.33 -16.88
N LYS A 111 9.24 8.08 -17.49
CA LYS A 111 9.14 7.64 -18.89
C LYS A 111 9.87 8.57 -19.86
N GLN A 112 9.76 9.88 -19.66
CA GLN A 112 10.47 10.84 -20.50
C GLN A 112 11.98 10.77 -20.28
N ALA A 113 12.41 10.63 -19.04
CA ALA A 113 13.83 10.50 -18.69
C ALA A 113 14.46 9.19 -19.21
N GLU A 114 13.72 8.06 -19.20
CA GLU A 114 14.19 6.80 -19.78
C GLU A 114 14.32 6.84 -21.31
N LEU A 115 13.45 7.57 -22.00
CA LEU A 115 13.53 7.74 -23.45
C LEU A 115 14.77 8.53 -23.86
N ASP A 116 15.19 9.49 -23.01
CA ASP A 116 16.30 10.37 -23.28
C ASP A 116 17.66 9.83 -22.82
N SER A 117 17.68 8.90 -21.86
CA SER A 117 18.91 8.32 -21.31
C SER A 117 18.78 6.83 -21.04
N LYS A 118 19.74 6.04 -21.54
CA LYS A 118 19.91 4.61 -21.15
C LYS A 118 20.50 4.46 -19.76
N GLN A 119 20.38 5.47 -18.88
CA GLN A 119 20.96 5.43 -17.55
C GLN A 119 20.05 4.66 -16.56
N SER A 120 20.72 3.88 -15.71
CA SER A 120 20.04 3.18 -14.61
C SER A 120 19.47 4.20 -13.63
N LEU A 121 18.15 4.13 -13.36
CA LEU A 121 17.47 4.97 -12.38
C LEU A 121 17.69 4.43 -10.95
N ARG A 122 18.03 5.30 -10.03
CA ARG A 122 18.14 4.99 -8.59
C ARG A 122 16.93 5.55 -7.86
N ILE A 123 16.08 4.67 -7.37
CA ILE A 123 14.84 5.03 -6.68
C ILE A 123 14.95 4.62 -5.20
N LEU A 124 14.44 5.47 -4.32
CA LEU A 124 14.25 5.15 -2.91
C LEU A 124 12.76 5.12 -2.59
N ASP A 125 12.28 4.02 -2.02
CA ASP A 125 10.94 3.87 -1.45
C ASP A 125 11.04 3.90 0.08
N VAL A 126 10.47 4.93 0.71
CA VAL A 126 10.56 5.17 2.16
C VAL A 126 9.26 4.78 2.85
N GLY A 127 9.36 3.87 3.83
CA GLY A 127 8.20 3.24 4.45
C GLY A 127 7.55 2.22 3.52
N THR A 128 8.37 1.31 2.98
CA THR A 128 7.97 0.43 1.88
C THR A 128 6.82 -0.52 2.21
N GLY A 129 6.59 -0.82 3.50
CA GLY A 129 5.51 -1.71 3.95
C GLY A 129 5.54 -3.07 3.27
N SER A 130 4.53 -3.37 2.46
CA SER A 130 4.45 -4.61 1.68
C SER A 130 5.37 -4.63 0.45
N GLY A 131 6.09 -3.54 0.17
CA GLY A 131 6.88 -3.35 -1.04
C GLY A 131 6.07 -2.82 -2.23
N ALA A 132 4.84 -2.38 -2.03
CA ALA A 132 3.91 -2.06 -3.11
C ALA A 132 4.47 -1.04 -4.11
N ILE A 133 4.98 0.11 -3.62
CA ILE A 133 5.57 1.16 -4.46
C ILE A 133 6.86 0.66 -5.11
N ALA A 134 7.79 0.09 -4.31
CA ALA A 134 9.08 -0.40 -4.80
C ALA A 134 8.92 -1.43 -5.92
N ILE A 135 8.01 -2.41 -5.73
CA ILE A 135 7.77 -3.50 -6.67
C ILE A 135 7.09 -2.98 -7.94
N ALA A 136 6.07 -2.12 -7.80
CA ALA A 136 5.40 -1.55 -8.96
C ALA A 136 6.37 -0.70 -9.82
N LEU A 137 7.19 0.15 -9.19
CA LEU A 137 8.20 0.95 -9.90
C LEU A 137 9.27 0.06 -10.56
N ALA A 138 9.81 -0.93 -9.85
CA ALA A 138 10.79 -1.84 -10.43
C ALA A 138 10.21 -2.70 -11.56
N HIS A 139 8.91 -3.07 -11.49
CA HIS A 139 8.25 -3.85 -12.53
C HIS A 139 8.10 -3.04 -13.83
N HIS A 140 7.68 -1.78 -13.72
CA HIS A 140 7.37 -0.94 -14.87
C HIS A 140 8.54 -0.11 -15.41
N LEU A 141 9.66 -0.02 -14.65
CA LEU A 141 10.91 0.63 -15.06
C LEU A 141 12.03 -0.41 -15.09
N PRO A 142 12.27 -1.09 -16.22
CA PRO A 142 13.21 -2.23 -16.31
C PRO A 142 14.65 -1.90 -15.95
N HIS A 143 15.07 -0.63 -16.08
CA HIS A 143 16.42 -0.15 -15.76
C HIS A 143 16.54 0.48 -14.37
N ALA A 144 15.45 0.49 -13.57
CA ALA A 144 15.48 1.02 -12.22
C ALA A 144 16.06 0.02 -11.22
N HIS A 145 16.88 0.52 -10.30
CA HIS A 145 17.28 -0.13 -9.07
C HIS A 145 16.63 0.59 -7.90
N VAL A 146 15.90 -0.14 -7.09
CA VAL A 146 15.15 0.42 -5.96
C VAL A 146 15.84 0.05 -4.66
N THR A 147 16.09 1.04 -3.81
CA THR A 147 16.33 0.82 -2.39
C THR A 147 15.00 1.03 -1.67
N ALA A 148 14.57 0.05 -0.88
CA ALA A 148 13.32 0.10 -0.14
C ALA A 148 13.64 0.05 1.36
N VAL A 149 13.22 1.07 2.09
CA VAL A 149 13.49 1.17 3.52
C VAL A 149 12.20 1.11 4.34
N ASP A 150 12.28 0.48 5.50
CA ASP A 150 11.21 0.45 6.49
C ASP A 150 11.79 0.32 7.89
N LEU A 151 11.10 0.89 8.88
CA LEU A 151 11.45 0.74 10.29
C LEU A 151 11.16 -0.68 10.79
N SER A 152 10.16 -1.34 10.22
CA SER A 152 9.70 -2.67 10.61
C SER A 152 10.41 -3.78 9.84
N ALA A 153 11.24 -4.57 10.54
CA ALA A 153 11.85 -5.77 9.95
C ALA A 153 10.80 -6.76 9.42
N ALA A 154 9.66 -6.89 10.12
CA ALA A 154 8.57 -7.77 9.67
C ALA A 154 7.91 -7.27 8.38
N ALA A 155 7.83 -5.95 8.16
CA ALA A 155 7.38 -5.38 6.90
C ALA A 155 8.36 -5.70 5.77
N LEU A 156 9.68 -5.57 6.02
CA LEU A 156 10.71 -5.89 5.04
C LEU A 156 10.70 -7.38 4.65
N GLU A 157 10.38 -8.29 5.56
CA GLU A 157 10.21 -9.71 5.24
C GLU A 157 9.04 -9.93 4.27
N VAL A 158 7.90 -9.24 4.48
CA VAL A 158 6.76 -9.28 3.56
C VAL A 158 7.14 -8.70 2.20
N ALA A 159 7.80 -7.54 2.18
CA ALA A 159 8.24 -6.88 0.95
C ALA A 159 9.23 -7.74 0.15
N ALA A 160 10.22 -8.35 0.82
CA ALA A 160 11.18 -9.25 0.19
C ALA A 160 10.49 -10.50 -0.40
N SER A 161 9.51 -11.08 0.32
CA SER A 161 8.69 -12.18 -0.21
C SER A 161 7.91 -11.77 -1.45
N ASN A 162 7.37 -10.55 -1.49
CA ASN A 162 6.66 -10.01 -2.65
C ASN A 162 7.61 -9.75 -3.82
N ALA A 163 8.80 -9.18 -3.58
CA ALA A 163 9.80 -8.99 -4.63
C ALA A 163 10.25 -10.32 -5.25
N ALA A 164 10.44 -11.36 -4.44
CA ALA A 164 10.76 -12.70 -4.92
C ALA A 164 9.63 -13.29 -5.78
N ARG A 165 8.36 -13.12 -5.36
CA ARG A 165 7.19 -13.56 -6.12
C ARG A 165 7.13 -12.94 -7.52
N HIS A 166 7.58 -11.70 -7.68
CA HIS A 166 7.60 -10.98 -8.94
C HIS A 166 8.95 -10.99 -9.66
N ALA A 167 9.92 -11.83 -9.23
CA ALA A 167 11.25 -11.97 -9.82
C ALA A 167 12.04 -10.63 -9.85
N LEU A 168 11.95 -9.83 -8.78
CA LEU A 168 12.57 -8.51 -8.67
C LEU A 168 13.68 -8.43 -7.60
N THR A 169 14.09 -9.55 -7.02
CA THR A 169 15.09 -9.61 -5.94
C THR A 169 16.42 -8.96 -6.29
N ASP A 170 16.85 -9.08 -7.54
CA ASP A 170 18.13 -8.53 -8.01
C ASP A 170 18.09 -7.00 -8.24
N ARG A 171 16.88 -6.42 -8.24
CA ARG A 171 16.65 -5.00 -8.52
C ARG A 171 16.11 -4.19 -7.34
N ILE A 172 15.74 -4.87 -6.24
CA ILE A 172 15.23 -4.21 -5.03
C ILE A 172 16.08 -4.62 -3.85
N ARG A 173 16.73 -3.64 -3.21
CA ARG A 173 17.46 -3.82 -1.96
C ARG A 173 16.61 -3.36 -0.79
N PHE A 174 16.41 -4.21 0.20
CA PHE A 174 15.66 -3.91 1.43
C PHE A 174 16.61 -3.55 2.57
N VAL A 175 16.33 -2.44 3.30
CA VAL A 175 17.15 -1.94 4.40
C VAL A 175 16.28 -1.56 5.58
N ALA A 176 16.57 -2.09 6.76
CA ALA A 176 15.91 -1.65 8.01
C ALA A 176 16.45 -0.27 8.38
N SER A 177 15.57 0.74 8.41
CA SER A 177 15.96 2.14 8.64
C SER A 177 14.80 2.96 9.21
N ASP A 178 15.10 3.86 10.12
CA ASP A 178 14.20 4.97 10.45
C ASP A 178 14.41 6.07 9.40
N LEU A 179 13.49 6.17 8.46
CA LEU A 179 13.63 6.99 7.26
C LEU A 179 14.95 6.66 6.52
N LEU A 180 15.84 7.62 6.35
CA LEU A 180 17.11 7.45 5.63
C LEU A 180 18.33 7.23 6.54
N ASP A 181 18.14 7.15 7.86
CA ASP A 181 19.26 7.21 8.85
C ASP A 181 20.26 6.07 8.72
N ALA A 182 19.86 4.88 8.23
CA ALA A 182 20.74 3.74 8.03
C ALA A 182 21.44 3.71 6.64
N LEU A 183 21.10 4.65 5.74
CA LEU A 183 21.72 4.69 4.42
C LEU A 183 23.07 5.40 4.48
N PRO A 184 24.15 4.80 3.91
CA PRO A 184 25.46 5.43 3.88
C PRO A 184 25.44 6.75 3.08
N PRO A 185 26.17 7.79 3.51
CA PRO A 185 26.19 9.09 2.83
C PRO A 185 26.62 9.03 1.36
N ASP A 186 27.52 8.12 1.00
CA ASP A 186 27.98 7.91 -0.36
C ASP A 186 26.96 7.22 -1.28
N GLU A 187 25.90 6.67 -0.72
CA GLU A 187 24.78 6.10 -1.46
C GLU A 187 23.65 7.11 -1.71
N LEU A 188 23.68 8.28 -1.07
CA LEU A 188 22.64 9.30 -1.14
C LEU A 188 22.72 10.13 -2.44
N HIS A 189 22.31 9.54 -3.57
CA HIS A 189 22.21 10.20 -4.89
C HIS A 189 21.08 9.58 -5.70
N PHE A 190 19.84 9.71 -5.18
CA PHE A 190 18.65 9.14 -5.83
C PHE A 190 18.09 10.05 -6.91
N ASP A 191 17.54 9.45 -7.95
CA ASP A 191 16.79 10.13 -9.01
C ASP A 191 15.39 10.46 -8.55
N VAL A 192 14.80 9.51 -7.78
CA VAL A 192 13.45 9.59 -7.23
C VAL A 192 13.47 9.13 -5.78
N ILE A 193 12.76 9.85 -4.94
CA ILE A 193 12.35 9.38 -3.61
C ILE A 193 10.83 9.36 -3.60
N ALA A 194 10.22 8.20 -3.39
CA ALA A 194 8.80 7.99 -3.26
C ALA A 194 8.44 7.55 -1.84
N SER A 195 7.31 7.98 -1.32
CA SER A 195 6.84 7.54 0.00
C SER A 195 5.33 7.71 0.15
N ASN A 196 4.69 6.72 0.74
CA ASN A 196 3.40 6.87 1.41
C ASN A 196 3.67 6.79 2.93
N PRO A 197 4.05 7.90 3.57
CA PRO A 197 4.40 7.88 4.98
C PRO A 197 3.15 7.89 5.85
N PRO A 198 3.23 7.51 7.12
CA PRO A 198 2.15 7.77 8.09
C PRO A 198 1.79 9.26 8.09
N TYR A 199 0.50 9.56 8.09
CA TYR A 199 -0.01 10.94 8.03
C TYR A 199 -1.26 11.20 8.88
N VAL A 200 -1.76 10.19 9.60
CA VAL A 200 -2.97 10.32 10.41
C VAL A 200 -2.63 10.99 11.74
N PRO A 201 -3.33 12.07 12.12
CA PRO A 201 -3.21 12.63 13.47
C PRO A 201 -3.60 11.61 14.52
N THR A 202 -2.86 11.54 15.63
CA THR A 202 -3.17 10.61 16.72
C THR A 202 -4.56 10.85 17.33
N ALA A 203 -5.04 12.10 17.31
CA ALA A 203 -6.37 12.46 17.78
C ALA A 203 -7.50 11.83 16.94
N ASP A 204 -7.25 11.53 15.67
CA ASP A 204 -8.24 10.99 14.74
C ASP A 204 -8.41 9.47 14.83
N ARG A 205 -7.65 8.81 15.73
CA ARG A 205 -7.70 7.35 15.92
C ARG A 205 -9.12 6.82 16.10
N ALA A 206 -9.96 7.51 16.88
CA ALA A 206 -11.33 7.06 17.16
C ALA A 206 -12.27 7.15 15.94
N SER A 207 -11.98 8.01 14.97
CA SER A 207 -12.77 8.18 13.75
C SER A 207 -12.45 7.16 12.66
N LEU A 208 -11.32 6.46 12.77
CA LEU A 208 -10.95 5.44 11.80
C LEU A 208 -11.91 4.25 11.86
N HIS A 209 -12.17 3.68 10.68
CA HIS A 209 -12.94 2.44 10.59
C HIS A 209 -12.31 1.34 11.48
N PRO A 210 -13.09 0.54 12.23
CA PRO A 210 -12.56 -0.47 13.14
C PRO A 210 -11.53 -1.41 12.48
N GLN A 211 -11.79 -1.81 11.24
CA GLN A 211 -10.86 -2.62 10.44
C GLN A 211 -9.45 -2.03 10.37
N VAL A 212 -9.32 -0.72 10.18
CA VAL A 212 -8.02 -0.03 10.12
C VAL A 212 -7.44 0.15 11.51
N ARG A 213 -8.24 0.71 12.40
CA ARG A 213 -7.83 1.08 13.76
C ARG A 213 -7.34 -0.10 14.60
N GLU A 214 -7.96 -1.28 14.42
CA GLU A 214 -7.76 -2.44 15.31
C GLU A 214 -6.81 -3.49 14.72
N HIS A 215 -6.65 -3.51 13.40
CA HIS A 215 -5.91 -4.59 12.74
C HIS A 215 -4.68 -4.12 11.96
N GLU A 216 -4.65 -2.88 11.47
CA GLU A 216 -3.49 -2.40 10.71
C GLU A 216 -2.41 -1.81 11.64
N PRO A 217 -1.13 -1.88 11.27
CA PRO A 217 -0.04 -1.47 12.16
C PRO A 217 -0.10 0.04 12.46
N ALA A 218 -0.19 0.40 13.74
CA ALA A 218 -0.32 1.79 14.18
C ALA A 218 0.85 2.67 13.71
N ALA A 219 2.07 2.11 13.61
CA ALA A 219 3.25 2.82 13.11
C ALA A 219 3.15 3.20 11.63
N ALA A 220 2.32 2.50 10.85
CA ALA A 220 2.08 2.84 9.45
C ALA A 220 0.93 3.85 9.25
N LEU A 221 0.23 4.22 10.32
CA LEU A 221 -0.94 5.12 10.26
C LEU A 221 -0.64 6.49 10.88
N PHE A 222 -0.13 6.50 12.12
CA PHE A 222 -0.11 7.70 12.94
C PHE A 222 1.22 8.45 12.88
N ALA A 223 1.16 9.77 12.67
CA ALA A 223 2.31 10.67 12.58
C ALA A 223 2.19 11.86 13.55
N GLY A 224 2.05 11.55 14.84
CA GLY A 224 2.03 12.56 15.90
C GLY A 224 0.69 13.30 16.05
N PRO A 225 0.67 14.39 16.80
CA PRO A 225 -0.56 15.10 17.14
C PRO A 225 -1.31 15.67 15.94
N ASP A 226 -0.59 16.14 14.92
CA ASP A 226 -1.14 16.82 13.74
C ASP A 226 -0.93 16.06 12.41
N GLY A 227 -0.29 14.86 12.46
CA GLY A 227 -0.08 14.04 11.28
C GLY A 227 1.12 14.44 10.42
N PHE A 228 1.99 15.34 10.85
CA PHE A 228 3.11 15.85 10.06
C PHE A 228 4.50 15.44 10.57
N ASP A 229 4.61 14.69 11.66
CA ASP A 229 5.91 14.40 12.26
C ASP A 229 6.85 13.68 11.30
N VAL A 230 6.33 12.75 10.50
CA VAL A 230 7.13 12.03 9.51
C VAL A 230 7.55 12.95 8.36
N TYR A 231 6.66 13.77 7.82
CA TYR A 231 7.00 14.71 6.74
C TYR A 231 8.08 15.70 7.15
N ARG A 232 8.00 16.25 8.38
CA ARG A 232 9.00 17.21 8.91
C ARG A 232 10.40 16.61 8.96
N ARG A 233 10.52 15.30 9.15
CA ARG A 233 11.79 14.57 9.16
C ARG A 233 12.19 14.13 7.75
N LEU A 234 11.27 13.57 6.99
CA LEU A 234 11.52 13.00 5.66
C LEU A 234 11.93 14.05 4.63
N ILE A 235 11.22 15.18 4.55
CA ILE A 235 11.46 16.18 3.51
C ILE A 235 12.91 16.76 3.52
N PRO A 236 13.48 17.14 4.67
CA PRO A 236 14.89 17.55 4.73
C PRO A 236 15.87 16.44 4.36
N GLN A 237 15.64 15.21 4.82
CA GLN A 237 16.48 14.06 4.49
C GLN A 237 16.41 13.75 2.98
N ALA A 238 15.20 13.76 2.40
CA ALA A 238 15.01 13.56 0.96
C ALA A 238 15.74 14.66 0.14
N ARG A 239 15.69 15.92 0.59
CA ARG A 239 16.44 17.01 -0.06
C ARG A 239 17.95 16.76 -0.04
N ALA A 240 18.48 16.22 1.04
CA ALA A 240 19.91 15.86 1.11
C ALA A 240 20.25 14.69 0.18
N ALA A 241 19.38 13.68 0.12
CA ALA A 241 19.62 12.41 -0.56
C ALA A 241 19.32 12.39 -2.07
N LEU A 242 18.50 13.30 -2.57
CA LEU A 242 18.24 13.46 -4.00
C LEU A 242 19.43 14.12 -4.71
N ARG A 243 19.67 13.73 -5.96
CA ARG A 243 20.53 14.48 -6.86
C ARG A 243 19.90 15.85 -7.24
N PRO A 244 20.66 16.83 -7.76
CA PRO A 244 20.06 18.06 -8.30
C PRO A 244 18.97 17.70 -9.33
N ASN A 245 17.83 18.39 -9.27
CA ASN A 245 16.65 18.14 -10.08
C ASN A 245 15.98 16.75 -9.88
N GLY A 246 16.40 15.99 -8.85
CA GLY A 246 15.74 14.72 -8.48
C GLY A 246 14.32 14.93 -7.97
N LEU A 247 13.47 13.93 -8.15
CA LEU A 247 12.03 13.98 -7.84
C LEU A 247 11.75 13.47 -6.43
N LEU A 248 11.03 14.25 -5.65
CA LEU A 248 10.32 13.79 -4.45
C LEU A 248 8.85 13.59 -4.78
N ALA A 249 8.30 12.41 -4.46
CA ALA A 249 6.90 12.06 -4.64
C ALA A 249 6.33 11.55 -3.31
N LEU A 250 5.32 12.22 -2.78
CA LEU A 250 4.71 11.91 -1.48
C LEU A 250 3.22 11.70 -1.62
N GLU A 251 2.68 10.64 -1.02
CA GLU A 251 1.25 10.59 -0.71
C GLU A 251 0.96 11.52 0.47
N ILE A 252 -0.21 12.19 0.45
CA ILE A 252 -0.64 13.13 1.49
C ILE A 252 -2.07 12.84 1.94
N GLY A 253 -2.35 13.14 3.20
CA GLY A 253 -3.69 13.02 3.78
C GLY A 253 -4.64 14.11 3.29
N GLN A 254 -5.94 13.82 3.38
CA GLN A 254 -6.98 14.81 3.13
C GLN A 254 -6.81 16.04 4.05
N GLY A 255 -6.90 17.24 3.48
CA GLY A 255 -6.76 18.50 4.23
C GLY A 255 -5.31 18.93 4.51
N GLN A 256 -4.29 18.18 4.03
CA GLN A 256 -2.88 18.48 4.29
C GLN A 256 -2.23 19.37 3.21
N ARG A 257 -2.96 19.76 2.17
CA ARG A 257 -2.47 20.47 0.98
C ARG A 257 -1.58 21.68 1.32
N GLU A 258 -2.10 22.62 2.12
CA GLU A 258 -1.42 23.89 2.41
C GLU A 258 -0.18 23.67 3.29
N ALA A 259 -0.27 22.77 4.27
CA ALA A 259 0.84 22.45 5.16
C ALA A 259 1.99 21.77 4.40
N ILE A 260 1.68 20.83 3.50
CA ILE A 260 2.68 20.17 2.66
C ILE A 260 3.30 21.17 1.69
N ALA A 261 2.52 22.06 1.07
CA ALA A 261 3.05 23.11 0.21
C ALA A 261 4.02 24.04 0.98
N SER A 262 3.71 24.33 2.24
CA SER A 262 4.60 25.11 3.12
C SER A 262 5.89 24.34 3.45
N LEU A 263 5.81 23.05 3.77
CA LEU A 263 6.99 22.20 4.06
C LEU A 263 7.90 22.03 2.83
N LEU A 264 7.32 22.06 1.63
CA LEU A 264 8.02 21.99 0.36
C LEU A 264 8.39 23.39 -0.19
N SER A 265 8.28 24.46 0.61
CA SER A 265 8.74 25.77 0.21
C SER A 265 10.24 25.75 -0.14
N GLY A 266 10.60 26.36 -1.28
CA GLY A 266 11.98 26.33 -1.80
C GLY A 266 12.36 25.03 -2.53
N TRP A 267 11.39 24.16 -2.85
CA TRP A 267 11.53 23.12 -3.86
C TRP A 267 11.05 23.66 -5.22
N ASN A 268 11.58 23.11 -6.30
CA ASN A 268 11.17 23.46 -7.66
C ASN A 268 9.96 22.63 -8.10
N GLU A 269 9.19 23.17 -9.05
CA GLU A 269 8.10 22.46 -9.75
C GLU A 269 7.10 21.76 -8.82
N LEU A 270 6.75 22.38 -7.69
CA LEU A 270 5.76 21.81 -6.78
C LEU A 270 4.41 21.65 -7.47
N ARG A 271 3.93 20.42 -7.52
CA ARG A 271 2.58 20.07 -8.01
C ARG A 271 1.86 19.21 -6.97
N LEU A 272 0.58 19.50 -6.78
CA LEU A 272 -0.30 18.76 -5.92
C LEU A 272 -1.40 18.16 -6.81
N LEU A 273 -1.44 16.82 -6.88
CA LEU A 273 -2.36 16.09 -7.75
C LEU A 273 -3.54 15.59 -6.93
N ASP A 274 -4.73 15.76 -7.50
CA ASP A 274 -5.97 15.34 -6.89
C ASP A 274 -6.32 13.91 -7.35
N ASP A 275 -7.00 13.16 -6.46
CA ASP A 275 -7.59 11.87 -6.82
C ASP A 275 -8.87 12.04 -7.68
N LEU A 276 -9.49 10.92 -8.04
CA LEU A 276 -10.73 10.93 -8.82
C LEU A 276 -11.91 11.61 -8.10
N GLN A 277 -11.79 11.84 -6.79
CA GLN A 277 -12.77 12.55 -5.98
C GLN A 277 -12.42 14.04 -5.79
N GLN A 278 -11.40 14.54 -6.50
CA GLN A 278 -10.89 15.91 -6.39
C GLN A 278 -10.30 16.23 -5.01
N ILE A 279 -9.74 15.22 -4.35
CA ILE A 279 -9.04 15.37 -3.07
C ILE A 279 -7.54 15.30 -3.35
N PRO A 280 -6.73 16.30 -2.91
CA PRO A 280 -5.27 16.25 -3.03
C PRO A 280 -4.70 15.01 -2.35
N ARG A 281 -3.97 14.19 -3.12
CA ARG A 281 -3.37 12.94 -2.63
C ARG A 281 -1.89 12.84 -2.88
N ILE A 282 -1.35 13.48 -3.91
CA ILE A 282 0.05 13.34 -4.27
C ILE A 282 0.70 14.71 -4.32
N ALA A 283 1.87 14.83 -3.68
CA ALA A 283 2.75 15.99 -3.81
C ALA A 283 4.01 15.57 -4.59
N LEU A 284 4.29 16.26 -5.67
CA LEU A 284 5.50 16.13 -6.47
C LEU A 284 6.33 17.42 -6.37
N ALA A 285 7.62 17.29 -6.12
CA ALA A 285 8.53 18.43 -6.11
C ALA A 285 9.93 18.02 -6.56
N ARG A 286 10.67 18.94 -7.19
CA ARG A 286 12.04 18.70 -7.61
C ARG A 286 13.02 19.41 -6.69
N LYS A 287 14.11 18.72 -6.37
CA LYS A 287 15.23 19.32 -5.63
C LYS A 287 15.80 20.48 -6.44
N PRO A 288 16.01 21.66 -5.83
CA PRO A 288 16.71 22.79 -6.45
C PRO A 288 18.12 22.46 -6.91
#